data_811c9ba6e2274b1e7833e0c9a11e0909
#
_entry.id   811c9ba6e2274b1e7833e0c9a11e0909
#
_cell.length_a   1.000
_cell.length_b   1.000
_cell.length_c   1.000
_cell.angle_alpha   90.00
_cell.angle_beta   90.00
_cell.angle_gamma   90.00
#
_symmetry.space_group_name_H-M   'P 1'
#
loop_
_entity.id
_entity.type
_entity.pdbx_description
1 polymer ?
#
loop_
_entity_poly.entity_id
_entity_poly.type
_entity_poly.pdbx_seq_one_letter_code
_entity_poly.pdbx_strand_id
1 'polypeptide(L)'
;MSTSSHPILLAALDLDGTLLNSSGEVSPCTQKVLSEASDRGVVVIPATGRPLASLPPVVAKQPWVHYALTSNGAAVWDLGGDPLGCVYSRYANAAEHETSQPECIVRRCFPVEKAREVYEAFHGLPGGLNIFSDGR
;
A
#
# COMPACT_ATOMS: atom_id res chain seq x y z
N MET A 1 -16.71 -36.03 -8.64
CA MET A 1 -15.51 -35.45 -8.00
C MET A 1 -15.89 -34.10 -7.44
N SER A 2 -16.03 -34.01 -6.13
CA SER A 2 -16.36 -32.73 -5.47
C SER A 2 -15.08 -31.90 -5.46
N THR A 3 -15.00 -30.87 -6.31
CA THR A 3 -13.96 -29.85 -6.19
C THR A 3 -14.27 -29.03 -4.96
N SER A 4 -13.58 -29.30 -3.87
CA SER A 4 -13.56 -28.44 -2.68
C SER A 4 -12.96 -27.09 -3.13
N SER A 5 -13.81 -26.15 -3.57
CA SER A 5 -13.38 -24.80 -3.83
C SER A 5 -13.22 -24.10 -2.50
N HIS A 6 -11.98 -23.90 -2.05
CA HIS A 6 -11.74 -23.02 -0.92
C HIS A 6 -12.11 -21.59 -1.36
N PRO A 7 -12.89 -20.85 -0.56
CA PRO A 7 -13.23 -19.47 -0.90
C PRO A 7 -11.97 -18.60 -0.88
N ILE A 8 -11.84 -17.70 -1.86
CA ILE A 8 -10.82 -16.66 -1.83
C ILE A 8 -11.27 -15.62 -0.80
N LEU A 9 -10.46 -15.41 0.23
CA LEU A 9 -10.76 -14.46 1.31
C LEU A 9 -9.94 -13.18 1.21
N LEU A 10 -8.82 -13.22 0.46
CA LEU A 10 -7.91 -12.09 0.30
C LEU A 10 -7.33 -12.09 -1.11
N ALA A 11 -7.24 -10.88 -1.69
CA ALA A 11 -6.56 -10.62 -2.95
C ALA A 11 -5.51 -9.52 -2.74
N ALA A 12 -4.23 -9.87 -2.84
CA ALA A 12 -3.14 -8.90 -2.86
C ALA A 12 -2.79 -8.56 -4.31
N LEU A 13 -2.84 -7.29 -4.67
CA LEU A 13 -2.68 -6.80 -6.03
C LEU A 13 -1.51 -5.85 -6.14
N ASP A 14 -0.56 -6.17 -6.99
CA ASP A 14 0.50 -5.22 -7.36
C ASP A 14 -0.08 -4.02 -8.11
N LEU A 15 0.60 -2.87 -8.00
CA LEU A 15 0.12 -1.62 -8.58
C LEU A 15 0.61 -1.40 -10.01
N ASP A 16 1.92 -1.29 -10.17
CA ASP A 16 2.51 -0.78 -11.40
C ASP A 16 2.54 -1.86 -12.50
N GLY A 17 1.74 -1.65 -13.56
CA GLY A 17 1.60 -2.64 -14.63
C GLY A 17 0.63 -3.79 -14.32
N THR A 18 -0.04 -3.78 -13.17
CA THR A 18 -1.05 -4.79 -12.77
C THR A 18 -2.40 -4.12 -12.49
N LEU A 19 -2.55 -3.42 -11.35
CA LEU A 19 -3.78 -2.72 -11.00
C LEU A 19 -3.91 -1.39 -11.76
N LEU A 20 -2.78 -0.71 -11.94
CA LEU A 20 -2.70 0.55 -12.68
C LEU A 20 -2.37 0.29 -14.16
N ASN A 21 -3.12 0.93 -15.04
CA ASN A 21 -2.83 0.95 -16.48
C ASN A 21 -1.62 1.85 -16.80
N SER A 22 -1.24 1.94 -18.07
CA SER A 22 -0.13 2.79 -18.54
C SER A 22 -0.33 4.30 -18.28
N SER A 23 -1.56 4.73 -18.01
CA SER A 23 -1.89 6.11 -17.63
C SER A 23 -1.89 6.32 -16.10
N GLY A 24 -1.56 5.29 -15.31
CA GLY A 24 -1.57 5.36 -13.85
C GLY A 24 -2.99 5.33 -13.24
N GLU A 25 -3.96 4.78 -13.95
CA GLU A 25 -5.36 4.74 -13.54
C GLU A 25 -5.84 3.30 -13.29
N VAL A 26 -6.80 3.14 -12.40
CA VAL A 26 -7.57 1.88 -12.24
C VAL A 26 -8.72 1.91 -13.22
N SER A 27 -8.80 0.92 -14.12
CA SER A 27 -9.86 0.90 -15.13
C SER A 27 -11.26 0.78 -14.50
N PRO A 28 -12.31 1.34 -15.12
CA PRO A 28 -13.69 1.21 -14.61
C PRO A 28 -14.13 -0.24 -14.44
N CYS A 29 -13.70 -1.12 -15.34
CA CYS A 29 -13.98 -2.56 -15.24
C CYS A 29 -13.32 -3.16 -13.99
N THR A 30 -12.06 -2.85 -13.75
CA THR A 30 -11.31 -3.31 -12.57
C THR A 30 -11.94 -2.79 -11.29
N GLN A 31 -12.27 -1.50 -11.23
CA GLN A 31 -12.96 -0.90 -10.08
C GLN A 31 -14.25 -1.64 -9.73
N LYS A 32 -15.09 -1.89 -10.74
CA LYS A 32 -16.35 -2.62 -10.56
C LYS A 32 -16.15 -4.03 -10.01
N VAL A 33 -15.23 -4.80 -10.61
CA VAL A 33 -14.97 -6.18 -10.20
C VAL A 33 -14.41 -6.25 -8.77
N LEU A 34 -13.50 -5.34 -8.40
CA LEU A 34 -12.93 -5.31 -7.06
C LEU A 34 -13.92 -4.84 -6.01
N SER A 35 -14.81 -3.89 -6.34
CA SER A 35 -15.92 -3.49 -5.48
C SER A 35 -16.86 -4.69 -5.23
N GLU A 36 -17.28 -5.40 -6.27
CA GLU A 36 -18.13 -6.58 -6.14
C GLU A 36 -17.46 -7.71 -5.34
N ALA A 37 -16.14 -7.88 -5.47
CA ALA A 37 -15.39 -8.85 -4.66
C ALA A 37 -15.37 -8.44 -3.19
N SER A 38 -15.12 -7.18 -2.89
CA SER A 38 -15.16 -6.63 -1.53
C SER A 38 -16.53 -6.76 -0.90
N ASP A 39 -17.60 -6.47 -1.63
CA ASP A 39 -19.00 -6.63 -1.17
C ASP A 39 -19.34 -8.09 -0.83
N ARG A 40 -18.61 -9.04 -1.41
CA ARG A 40 -18.72 -10.48 -1.10
C ARG A 40 -17.78 -10.94 0.02
N GLY A 41 -17.11 -10.02 0.70
CA GLY A 41 -16.21 -10.28 1.82
C GLY A 41 -14.77 -10.65 1.46
N VAL A 42 -14.34 -10.43 0.21
CA VAL A 42 -12.93 -10.56 -0.16
C VAL A 42 -12.18 -9.31 0.29
N VAL A 43 -11.16 -9.47 1.10
CA VAL A 43 -10.26 -8.37 1.47
C VAL A 43 -9.33 -8.08 0.30
N VAL A 44 -9.41 -6.88 -0.28
CA VAL A 44 -8.55 -6.46 -1.39
C VAL A 44 -7.46 -5.55 -0.86
N ILE A 45 -6.19 -5.91 -1.10
CA ILE A 45 -5.02 -5.20 -0.57
C ILE A 45 -4.11 -4.79 -1.73
N PRO A 46 -3.88 -3.49 -1.97
CA PRO A 46 -2.77 -3.05 -2.81
C PRO A 46 -1.44 -3.46 -2.15
N ALA A 47 -0.57 -4.10 -2.95
CA ALA A 47 0.73 -4.61 -2.54
C ALA A 47 1.81 -3.98 -3.44
N THR A 48 2.69 -3.15 -2.87
CA THR A 48 3.60 -2.32 -3.66
C THR A 48 4.98 -2.18 -3.02
N GLY A 49 6.00 -1.94 -3.85
CA GLY A 49 7.33 -1.50 -3.40
C GLY A 49 7.36 -0.06 -2.89
N ARG A 50 6.33 0.73 -3.17
CA ARG A 50 6.25 2.13 -2.75
C ARG A 50 6.07 2.24 -1.22
N PRO A 51 6.61 3.30 -0.57
CA PRO A 51 6.24 3.62 0.81
C PRO A 51 4.79 4.11 0.87
N LEU A 52 4.17 4.09 2.05
CA LEU A 52 2.78 4.51 2.24
C LEU A 52 2.52 5.92 1.68
N ALA A 53 3.42 6.86 1.95
CA ALA A 53 3.31 8.24 1.48
C ALA A 53 3.27 8.39 -0.05
N SER A 54 3.67 7.36 -0.79
CA SER A 54 3.65 7.32 -2.27
C SER A 54 2.53 6.45 -2.84
N LEU A 55 1.58 6.02 -2.01
CA LEU A 55 0.39 5.30 -2.49
C LEU A 55 -0.45 6.24 -3.36
N PRO A 56 -0.74 5.90 -4.63
CA PRO A 56 -1.46 6.80 -5.52
C PRO A 56 -2.88 7.11 -5.02
N PRO A 57 -3.34 8.39 -5.12
CA PRO A 57 -4.70 8.77 -4.72
C PRO A 57 -5.79 7.98 -5.41
N VAL A 58 -5.58 7.63 -6.68
CA VAL A 58 -6.52 6.85 -7.48
C VAL A 58 -6.73 5.44 -6.91
N VAL A 59 -5.77 4.90 -6.17
CA VAL A 59 -5.89 3.63 -5.46
C VAL A 59 -6.45 3.86 -4.06
N ALA A 60 -5.87 4.80 -3.29
CA ALA A 60 -6.28 5.08 -1.92
C ALA A 60 -7.75 5.51 -1.79
N LYS A 61 -8.32 6.12 -2.86
CA LYS A 61 -9.74 6.54 -2.90
C LYS A 61 -10.75 5.41 -3.15
N GLN A 62 -10.28 4.23 -3.47
CA GLN A 62 -11.19 3.14 -3.78
C GLN A 62 -11.90 2.64 -2.51
N PRO A 63 -13.21 2.46 -2.52
CA PRO A 63 -13.99 2.09 -1.33
C PRO A 63 -13.63 0.71 -0.77
N TRP A 64 -12.95 -0.12 -1.56
CA TRP A 64 -12.51 -1.45 -1.18
C TRP A 64 -11.07 -1.46 -0.60
N VAL A 65 -10.38 -0.32 -0.51
CA VAL A 65 -9.02 -0.20 0.03
C VAL A 65 -9.07 0.19 1.51
N HIS A 66 -9.00 -0.80 2.38
CA HIS A 66 -8.92 -0.61 3.83
C HIS A 66 -7.51 -0.88 4.37
N TYR A 67 -6.73 -1.67 3.66
CA TYR A 67 -5.36 -2.04 4.02
C TYR A 67 -4.41 -1.78 2.86
N ALA A 68 -3.13 -1.58 3.17
CA ALA A 68 -2.07 -1.51 2.17
C ALA A 68 -0.82 -2.26 2.64
N LEU A 69 -0.23 -3.05 1.74
CA LEU A 69 1.07 -3.69 1.92
C LEU A 69 2.10 -2.89 1.14
N THR A 70 3.10 -2.33 1.83
CA THR A 70 4.02 -1.33 1.27
C THR A 70 5.47 -1.72 1.49
N SER A 71 6.38 -1.00 0.82
CA SER A 71 7.82 -1.16 0.96
C SER A 71 8.27 -2.62 0.76
N ASN A 72 7.78 -3.28 -0.31
CA ASN A 72 8.05 -4.69 -0.64
C ASN A 72 7.71 -5.66 0.51
N GLY A 73 6.62 -5.41 1.25
CA GLY A 73 6.18 -6.26 2.35
C GLY A 73 6.78 -5.92 3.71
N ALA A 74 7.56 -4.84 3.81
CA ALA A 74 8.12 -4.39 5.08
C ALA A 74 7.08 -3.82 6.03
N ALA A 75 5.93 -3.34 5.52
CA ALA A 75 4.86 -2.81 6.35
C ALA A 75 3.48 -3.16 5.80
N VAL A 76 2.54 -3.46 6.69
CA VAL A 76 1.11 -3.53 6.42
C VAL A 76 0.42 -2.47 7.26
N TRP A 77 -0.42 -1.71 6.62
CA TRP A 77 -1.15 -0.59 7.22
C TRP A 77 -2.64 -0.85 7.20
N ASP A 78 -3.29 -0.59 8.32
CA ASP A 78 -4.72 -0.31 8.38
C ASP A 78 -4.91 1.17 8.07
N LEU A 79 -5.65 1.47 7.01
CA LEU A 79 -5.86 2.84 6.54
C LEU A 79 -7.10 3.49 7.20
N GLY A 80 -7.84 2.73 8.01
CA GLY A 80 -9.07 3.18 8.64
C GLY A 80 -10.20 3.43 7.63
N GLY A 81 -11.24 4.14 8.07
CA GLY A 81 -12.40 4.46 7.25
C GLY A 81 -12.21 5.62 6.26
N ASP A 82 -11.10 6.37 6.37
CA ASP A 82 -10.72 7.43 5.42
C ASP A 82 -9.28 7.26 4.95
N PRO A 83 -9.05 6.42 3.92
CA PRO A 83 -7.72 6.16 3.40
C PRO A 83 -6.99 7.41 2.89
N LEU A 84 -7.73 8.44 2.48
CA LEU A 84 -7.13 9.68 1.96
C LEU A 84 -6.63 10.62 3.05
N GLY A 85 -7.42 10.78 4.09
CA GLY A 85 -6.99 11.59 5.24
C GLY A 85 -5.68 11.08 5.80
N CYS A 86 -5.52 9.77 5.82
CA CYS A 86 -4.33 9.08 6.30
C CYS A 86 -3.08 9.30 5.45
N VAL A 87 -3.20 9.20 4.14
CA VAL A 87 -2.05 9.26 3.22
C VAL A 87 -1.59 10.71 3.03
N TYR A 88 -2.52 11.67 3.01
CA TYR A 88 -2.25 13.07 2.64
C TYR A 88 -2.26 14.07 3.80
N SER A 89 -2.78 13.73 4.98
CA SER A 89 -2.81 14.66 6.13
C SER A 89 -1.43 15.14 6.57
N ARG A 90 -0.38 14.41 6.22
CA ARG A 90 1.02 14.81 6.49
C ARG A 90 1.56 15.88 5.55
N TYR A 91 0.88 16.16 4.43
CA TYR A 91 1.26 17.18 3.46
C TYR A 91 0.34 18.41 3.47
N ALA A 92 -0.88 18.29 4.00
CA ALA A 92 -1.77 19.41 4.26
C ALA A 92 -1.55 19.88 5.71
N ASN A 93 -1.39 21.19 5.92
CA ASN A 93 -1.32 21.79 7.26
C ASN A 93 -2.45 21.24 8.13
N ALA A 94 -2.10 20.47 9.15
CA ALA A 94 -2.97 19.65 9.97
C ALA A 94 -3.86 20.50 10.90
N ALA A 95 -4.82 21.22 10.36
CA ALA A 95 -5.67 22.07 11.17
C ALA A 95 -7.12 21.59 11.36
N GLU A 96 -7.71 20.72 10.57
CA GLU A 96 -9.15 20.46 10.70
C GLU A 96 -9.68 19.10 10.21
N HIS A 97 -9.09 17.94 10.54
CA HIS A 97 -9.88 16.69 10.51
C HIS A 97 -9.33 15.70 11.53
N GLU A 98 -10.18 15.27 12.46
CA GLU A 98 -10.02 14.02 13.25
C GLU A 98 -10.17 12.81 12.30
N THR A 99 -9.24 12.67 11.37
CA THR A 99 -9.16 11.45 10.55
C THR A 99 -8.31 10.45 11.31
N SER A 100 -8.79 9.24 11.48
CA SER A 100 -8.01 8.14 12.04
C SER A 100 -6.70 8.02 11.26
N GLN A 101 -5.57 8.15 11.97
CA GLN A 101 -4.26 7.98 11.34
C GLN A 101 -4.06 6.52 10.96
N PRO A 102 -3.36 6.22 9.83
CA PRO A 102 -3.07 4.85 9.46
C PRO A 102 -2.28 4.18 10.57
N GLU A 103 -2.73 3.00 10.96
CA GLU A 103 -2.05 2.15 11.92
C GLU A 103 -1.15 1.14 11.20
N CYS A 104 0.13 1.10 11.58
CA CYS A 104 1.03 0.06 11.08
C CYS A 104 0.82 -1.23 11.89
N ILE A 105 0.03 -2.16 11.34
CA ILE A 105 -0.33 -3.43 12.00
C ILE A 105 0.75 -4.50 11.87
N VAL A 106 1.58 -4.43 10.83
CA VAL A 106 2.75 -5.32 10.65
C VAL A 106 3.92 -4.48 10.22
N ARG A 107 5.07 -4.64 10.91
CA ARG A 107 6.32 -3.98 10.57
C ARG A 107 7.47 -4.98 10.57
N ARG A 108 8.26 -4.99 9.51
CA ARG A 108 9.50 -5.73 9.36
C ARG A 108 10.63 -4.74 9.08
N CYS A 109 11.27 -4.26 10.14
CA CYS A 109 12.36 -3.31 10.01
C CYS A 109 13.68 -4.02 9.74
N PHE A 110 14.46 -3.42 8.86
CA PHE A 110 15.88 -3.77 8.73
C PHE A 110 16.63 -3.13 9.91
N PRO A 111 17.48 -3.87 10.63
CA PRO A 111 18.26 -3.31 11.74
C PRO A 111 19.08 -2.10 11.29
N VAL A 112 19.11 -1.04 12.11
CA VAL A 112 19.78 0.23 11.74
C VAL A 112 21.25 0.03 11.45
N GLU A 113 21.92 -0.83 12.21
CA GLU A 113 23.34 -1.19 12.00
C GLU A 113 23.55 -1.80 10.63
N LYS A 114 22.66 -2.72 10.23
CA LYS A 114 22.72 -3.36 8.91
C LYS A 114 22.37 -2.40 7.78
N ALA A 115 21.41 -1.48 8.01
CA ALA A 115 21.09 -0.43 7.05
C ALA A 115 22.31 0.49 6.81
N ARG A 116 23.06 0.81 7.88
CA ARG A 116 24.29 1.58 7.79
C ARG A 116 25.39 0.84 7.01
N GLU A 117 25.62 -0.43 7.30
CA GLU A 117 26.59 -1.26 6.55
C GLU A 117 26.27 -1.26 5.05
N VAL A 118 24.99 -1.43 4.69
CA VAL A 118 24.55 -1.38 3.29
C VAL A 118 24.79 0.02 2.69
N TYR A 119 24.40 1.07 3.40
CA TYR A 119 24.65 2.44 2.95
C TYR A 119 26.13 2.71 2.70
N GLU A 120 27.01 2.36 3.64
CA GLU A 120 28.47 2.55 3.51
C GLU A 120 29.06 1.76 2.32
N ALA A 121 28.49 0.58 2.03
CA ALA A 121 28.94 -0.23 0.92
C ALA A 121 28.53 0.34 -0.46
N PHE A 122 27.41 1.08 -0.53
CA PHE A 122 26.80 1.48 -1.81
C PHE A 122 26.79 2.99 -2.07
N HIS A 123 26.95 3.86 -1.07
CA HIS A 123 26.81 5.32 -1.22
C HIS A 123 27.78 5.98 -2.23
N GLY A 124 28.87 5.34 -2.54
CA GLY A 124 29.85 5.84 -3.54
C GLY A 124 29.72 5.21 -4.93
N LEU A 125 28.76 4.29 -5.14
CA LEU A 125 28.57 3.65 -6.43
C LEU A 125 27.65 4.47 -7.34
N PRO A 126 27.81 4.40 -8.67
CA PRO A 126 26.85 5.00 -9.59
C PRO A 126 25.48 4.30 -9.46
N GLY A 127 24.44 5.10 -9.23
CA GLY A 127 23.06 4.61 -9.06
C GLY A 127 22.31 5.36 -7.98
N GLY A 128 21.04 4.97 -7.73
CA GLY A 128 20.20 5.49 -6.67
C GLY A 128 20.05 4.49 -5.53
N LEU A 129 20.19 4.95 -4.30
CA LEU A 129 19.86 4.18 -3.10
C LEU A 129 18.64 4.82 -2.45
N ASN A 130 17.54 4.06 -2.36
CA ASN A 130 16.32 4.51 -1.69
C ASN A 130 16.24 3.85 -0.31
N ILE A 131 16.07 4.67 0.72
CA ILE A 131 15.85 4.23 2.09
C ILE A 131 14.48 4.73 2.51
N PHE A 132 13.62 3.83 2.95
CA PHE A 132 12.28 4.14 3.44
C PHE A 132 12.25 4.01 4.96
N SER A 133 11.67 5.00 5.64
CA SER A 133 11.45 5.00 7.09
C SER A 133 10.03 5.44 7.38
N ASP A 134 9.34 4.70 8.26
CA ASP A 134 7.99 5.01 8.75
C ASP A 134 6.96 5.34 7.65
N GLY A 135 7.01 4.58 6.56
CA GLY A 135 6.07 4.73 5.43
C GLY A 135 6.37 5.91 4.50
N ARG A 136 7.58 6.47 4.60
CA ARG A 136 8.07 7.58 3.76
C ARG A 136 9.23 7.17 2.90
#